data_20697c7566ec81cf3ac646f6195026f8
#
_entry.id   20697c7566ec81cf3ac646f6195026f8
#
_cell.length_a   1.000
_cell.length_b   1.000
_cell.length_c   1.000
_cell.angle_alpha   90.00
_cell.angle_beta   90.00
_cell.angle_gamma   90.00
#
_symmetry.space_group_name_H-M   'P 1'
#
loop_
_entity.id
_entity.type
_entity.pdbx_description
1 polymer ?
#
loop_
_entity_poly.entity_id
_entity_poly.type
_entity_poly.pdbx_seq_one_letter_code
_entity_poly.pdbx_strand_id
1 'polypeptide(L)'
;SLFLRSKAIALYDGIKQGALARYYDKDMLGLYLVKKIFLQAGENELTFVAQLCIEEAIGDKICEERPGIRDMQRQCMEDILEQEFDILPDLRDIPGRLKVAVLRRRLNNGEWHVEKKLQPFMELIERAGNSTDTLELIRVIDELYNRLMDPNFESMHGTLEQVLAVTMEDLT
;
A
#
# COMPACT_ATOMS: atom_id res chain seq x y z
N SER A 1 -11.42 -11.59 -22.56
CA SER A 1 -10.21 -12.28 -22.98
C SER A 1 -9.02 -11.87 -22.14
N LEU A 2 -8.01 -12.71 -22.06
CA LEU A 2 -6.74 -12.42 -21.35
C LEU A 2 -6.06 -11.16 -21.87
N PHE A 3 -6.16 -10.92 -23.17
CA PHE A 3 -5.59 -9.74 -23.81
C PHE A 3 -6.25 -8.44 -23.33
N LEU A 4 -7.58 -8.42 -23.25
CA LEU A 4 -8.32 -7.25 -22.77
C LEU A 4 -8.08 -7.02 -21.28
N ARG A 5 -7.99 -8.08 -20.47
CA ARG A 5 -7.64 -7.98 -19.04
C ARG A 5 -6.24 -7.39 -18.86
N SER A 6 -5.25 -7.84 -19.64
CA SER A 6 -3.88 -7.31 -19.56
C SER A 6 -3.82 -5.84 -19.94
N LYS A 7 -4.56 -5.41 -20.95
CA LYS A 7 -4.66 -4.00 -21.32
C LYS A 7 -5.32 -3.14 -20.24
N ALA A 8 -6.39 -3.63 -19.64
CA ALA A 8 -7.09 -2.93 -18.57
C ALA A 8 -6.19 -2.75 -17.36
N ILE A 9 -5.44 -3.78 -16.98
CA ILE A 9 -4.49 -3.74 -15.86
C ILE A 9 -3.39 -2.72 -16.15
N ALA A 10 -2.80 -2.75 -17.35
CA ALA A 10 -1.75 -1.81 -17.73
C ALA A 10 -2.24 -0.36 -17.74
N LEU A 11 -3.44 -0.12 -18.24
CA LEU A 11 -4.06 1.21 -18.23
C LEU A 11 -4.30 1.69 -16.81
N TYR A 12 -4.83 0.83 -15.96
CA TYR A 12 -5.09 1.16 -14.55
C TYR A 12 -3.79 1.44 -13.79
N ASP A 13 -2.73 0.67 -14.04
CA ASP A 13 -1.41 0.92 -13.46
C ASP A 13 -0.85 2.29 -13.87
N GLY A 14 -1.00 2.67 -15.14
CA GLY A 14 -0.61 3.99 -15.62
C GLY A 14 -1.37 5.11 -14.92
N ILE A 15 -2.67 4.94 -14.72
CA ILE A 15 -3.51 5.89 -13.99
C ILE A 15 -3.08 6.01 -12.53
N LYS A 16 -2.77 4.90 -11.88
CA LYS A 16 -2.25 4.88 -10.50
C LYS A 16 -0.93 5.64 -10.38
N GLN A 17 0.00 5.42 -11.30
CA GLN A 17 1.30 6.11 -11.29
C GLN A 17 1.12 7.62 -11.49
N GLY A 18 0.24 8.03 -12.37
CA GLY A 18 -0.08 9.45 -12.59
C GLY A 18 -0.69 10.09 -11.34
N ALA A 19 -1.63 9.41 -10.70
CA ALA A 19 -2.24 9.88 -9.45
C ALA A 19 -1.22 10.00 -8.33
N LEU A 20 -0.34 9.01 -8.18
CA LEU A 20 0.72 9.05 -7.18
C LEU A 20 1.59 10.30 -7.35
N ALA A 21 1.99 10.63 -8.59
CA ALA A 21 2.79 11.81 -8.87
C ALA A 21 2.05 13.13 -8.58
N ARG A 22 0.72 13.16 -8.70
CA ARG A 22 -0.07 14.37 -8.43
C ARG A 22 -0.30 14.63 -6.96
N TYR A 23 -0.47 13.58 -6.15
CA TYR A 23 -0.85 13.72 -4.74
C TYR A 23 0.30 13.59 -3.76
N TYR A 24 1.38 12.93 -4.16
CA TYR A 24 2.51 12.63 -3.30
C TYR A 24 3.83 12.93 -3.99
N ASP A 25 4.87 13.13 -3.19
CA ASP A 25 6.25 13.31 -3.66
C ASP A 25 6.88 11.93 -3.91
N LYS A 26 6.94 11.52 -5.17
CA LYS A 26 7.51 10.22 -5.57
C LYS A 26 8.99 10.10 -5.23
N ASP A 27 9.74 11.20 -5.33
CA ASP A 27 11.18 11.20 -5.05
C ASP A 27 11.42 10.98 -3.55
N MET A 28 10.62 11.62 -2.71
CA MET A 28 10.69 11.45 -1.26
C MET A 28 10.33 10.02 -0.85
N LEU A 29 9.28 9.45 -1.42
CA LEU A 29 8.90 8.05 -1.21
C LEU A 29 10.03 7.11 -1.63
N GLY A 30 10.60 7.32 -2.81
CA GLY A 30 11.70 6.51 -3.33
C GLY A 30 12.94 6.58 -2.45
N LEU A 31 13.32 7.77 -1.99
CA LEU A 31 14.45 7.94 -1.09
C LEU A 31 14.22 7.25 0.26
N TYR A 32 13.03 7.36 0.81
CA TYR A 32 12.68 6.63 2.03
C TYR A 32 12.87 5.12 1.85
N LEU A 33 12.35 4.55 0.77
CA LEU A 33 12.46 3.12 0.51
C LEU A 33 13.92 2.67 0.39
N VAL A 34 14.73 3.41 -0.36
CA VAL A 34 16.16 3.13 -0.52
C VAL A 34 16.89 3.20 0.82
N LYS A 35 16.66 4.23 1.61
CA LYS A 35 17.29 4.39 2.92
C LYS A 35 16.87 3.29 3.90
N LYS A 36 15.60 2.94 3.91
CA LYS A 36 15.10 1.88 4.78
C LYS A 36 15.69 0.50 4.40
N ILE A 37 15.83 0.21 3.12
CA ILE A 37 16.49 -1.01 2.62
C ILE A 37 17.96 -1.00 3.03
N PHE A 38 18.64 0.13 2.90
CA PHE A 38 20.02 0.29 3.35
C PHE A 38 20.19 0.02 4.86
N LEU A 39 19.17 0.33 5.67
CA LEU A 39 19.14 0.06 7.11
C LEU A 39 18.70 -1.39 7.42
N GLN A 40 18.82 -2.30 6.47
CA GLN A 40 18.54 -3.74 6.59
C GLN A 40 17.06 -4.13 6.61
N ALA A 41 16.19 -3.30 6.01
CA ALA A 41 14.83 -3.73 5.73
C ALA A 41 14.83 -4.74 4.57
N GLY A 42 13.92 -5.72 4.61
CA GLY A 42 13.69 -6.62 3.49
C GLY A 42 13.10 -5.87 2.30
N GLU A 43 13.77 -5.90 1.15
CA GLU A 43 13.34 -5.16 -0.03
C GLU A 43 11.95 -5.58 -0.49
N ASN A 44 11.71 -6.88 -0.63
CA ASN A 44 10.45 -7.42 -1.12
C ASN A 44 9.30 -7.11 -0.16
N GLU A 45 9.52 -7.30 1.12
CA GLU A 45 8.52 -7.07 2.17
C GLU A 45 8.18 -5.59 2.29
N LEU A 46 9.18 -4.71 2.27
CA LEU A 46 8.97 -3.27 2.33
C LEU A 46 8.24 -2.76 1.10
N THR A 47 8.62 -3.24 -0.09
CA THR A 47 7.96 -2.86 -1.35
C THR A 47 6.50 -3.30 -1.35
N PHE A 48 6.21 -4.51 -0.87
CA PHE A 48 4.85 -5.01 -0.75
C PHE A 48 4.00 -4.13 0.16
N VAL A 49 4.50 -3.80 1.33
CA VAL A 49 3.80 -2.94 2.31
C VAL A 49 3.59 -1.54 1.74
N ALA A 50 4.62 -0.97 1.11
CA ALA A 50 4.53 0.34 0.49
C ALA A 50 3.47 0.38 -0.60
N GLN A 51 3.44 -0.60 -1.49
CA GLN A 51 2.41 -0.69 -2.54
C GLN A 51 1.01 -0.79 -1.95
N LEU A 52 0.84 -1.60 -0.92
CA LEU A 52 -0.46 -1.76 -0.26
C LEU A 52 -0.98 -0.43 0.28
N CYS A 53 -0.13 0.33 0.96
CA CYS A 53 -0.47 1.64 1.51
C CYS A 53 -0.70 2.69 0.41
N ILE A 54 0.15 2.71 -0.61
CA ILE A 54 0.05 3.65 -1.73
C ILE A 54 -1.24 3.43 -2.51
N GLU A 55 -1.57 2.19 -2.83
CA GLU A 55 -2.80 1.87 -3.56
C GLU A 55 -4.04 2.28 -2.77
N GLU A 56 -4.01 2.13 -1.46
CA GLU A 56 -5.09 2.57 -0.59
C GLU A 56 -5.18 4.11 -0.58
N ALA A 57 -4.03 4.78 -0.50
CA ALA A 57 -3.97 6.25 -0.47
C ALA A 57 -4.50 6.91 -1.74
N ILE A 58 -4.23 6.33 -2.90
CA ILE A 58 -4.62 6.92 -4.19
C ILE A 58 -5.96 6.38 -4.73
N GLY A 59 -6.42 5.23 -4.23
CA GLY A 59 -7.57 4.52 -4.80
C GLY A 59 -8.85 5.36 -4.84
N ASP A 60 -9.21 6.02 -3.75
CA ASP A 60 -10.39 6.87 -3.68
C ASP A 60 -10.21 8.17 -4.46
N LYS A 61 -8.99 8.72 -4.45
CA LYS A 61 -8.67 9.95 -5.20
C LYS A 61 -8.84 9.75 -6.70
N ILE A 62 -8.42 8.62 -7.22
CA ILE A 62 -8.63 8.25 -8.63
C ILE A 62 -10.12 8.20 -8.97
N CYS A 63 -10.91 7.59 -8.10
CA CYS A 63 -12.36 7.48 -8.31
C CYS A 63 -13.07 8.83 -8.25
N GLU A 64 -12.60 9.75 -7.41
CA GLU A 64 -13.13 11.12 -7.35
C GLU A 64 -12.82 11.90 -8.62
N GLU A 65 -11.59 11.77 -9.15
CA GLU A 65 -11.19 12.44 -10.38
C GLU A 65 -11.89 11.88 -11.62
N ARG A 66 -12.12 10.57 -11.63
CA ARG A 66 -12.65 9.83 -12.77
C ARG A 66 -13.75 8.86 -12.31
N PRO A 67 -14.98 9.32 -12.14
CA PRO A 67 -16.06 8.45 -11.62
C PRO A 67 -16.28 7.17 -12.41
N GLY A 68 -16.02 7.19 -13.72
CA GLY A 68 -16.17 6.01 -14.58
C GLY A 68 -15.11 4.93 -14.37
N ILE A 69 -14.07 5.20 -13.57
CA ILE A 69 -12.99 4.22 -13.35
C ILE A 69 -13.33 3.18 -12.29
N ARG A 70 -14.39 3.39 -11.51
CA ARG A 70 -14.76 2.44 -10.44
C ARG A 70 -14.95 1.02 -10.94
N ASP A 71 -15.59 0.86 -12.08
CA ASP A 71 -15.83 -0.45 -12.67
C ASP A 71 -14.52 -1.14 -13.07
N MET A 72 -13.60 -0.38 -13.68
CA MET A 72 -12.26 -0.88 -14.03
C MET A 72 -11.47 -1.26 -12.78
N GLN A 73 -11.48 -0.41 -11.74
CA GLN A 73 -10.83 -0.68 -10.46
C GLN A 73 -11.38 -1.96 -9.84
N ARG A 74 -12.70 -2.08 -9.78
CA ARG A 74 -13.37 -3.26 -9.24
C ARG A 74 -13.00 -4.52 -10.01
N GLN A 75 -13.00 -4.46 -11.34
CA GLN A 75 -12.63 -5.59 -12.18
C GLN A 75 -11.16 -6.00 -11.94
N CYS A 76 -10.25 -5.04 -11.84
CA CYS A 76 -8.84 -5.33 -11.53
C CYS A 76 -8.69 -6.00 -10.17
N MET A 77 -9.42 -5.54 -9.16
CA MET A 77 -9.40 -6.14 -7.82
C MET A 77 -9.93 -7.57 -7.81
N GLU A 78 -11.03 -7.82 -8.52
CA GLU A 78 -11.60 -9.16 -8.66
C GLU A 78 -10.61 -10.11 -9.34
N ASP A 79 -9.96 -9.65 -10.42
CA ASP A 79 -8.98 -10.46 -11.16
C ASP A 79 -7.74 -10.76 -10.30
N ILE A 80 -7.27 -9.79 -9.51
CA ILE A 80 -6.15 -10.00 -8.58
C ILE A 80 -6.51 -11.03 -7.52
N LEU A 81 -7.68 -10.91 -6.91
CA LEU A 81 -8.14 -11.89 -5.92
C LEU A 81 -8.23 -13.29 -6.49
N GLU A 82 -8.78 -13.43 -7.69
CA GLU A 82 -8.90 -14.72 -8.36
C GLU A 82 -7.52 -15.33 -8.63
N GLN A 83 -6.57 -14.54 -9.15
CA GLN A 83 -5.21 -15.01 -9.45
C GLN A 83 -4.41 -15.33 -8.19
N GLU A 84 -4.49 -14.49 -7.16
CA GLU A 84 -3.72 -14.68 -5.94
C GLU A 84 -4.25 -15.83 -5.07
N PHE A 85 -5.55 -16.13 -5.14
CA PHE A 85 -6.09 -17.32 -4.49
C PHE A 85 -5.50 -18.61 -5.06
N ASP A 86 -5.19 -18.61 -6.35
CA ASP A 86 -4.54 -19.76 -7.01
C ASP A 86 -3.03 -19.82 -6.72
N ILE A 87 -2.40 -18.66 -6.45
CA ILE A 87 -0.94 -18.52 -6.27
C ILE A 87 -0.54 -18.55 -4.79
N LEU A 88 -1.42 -18.15 -3.87
CA LEU A 88 -1.14 -18.14 -2.43
C LEU A 88 -1.64 -19.44 -1.79
N PRO A 89 -0.87 -20.54 -1.85
CA PRO A 89 -1.29 -21.80 -1.26
C PRO A 89 -1.30 -21.77 0.26
N ASP A 90 -0.74 -20.72 0.87
CA ASP A 90 -0.63 -20.61 2.32
C ASP A 90 -1.12 -19.26 2.84
N LEU A 91 -2.40 -19.24 3.22
CA LEU A 91 -3.01 -18.09 3.90
C LEU A 91 -2.47 -17.87 5.32
N ARG A 92 -1.38 -18.55 5.72
CA ARG A 92 -0.71 -18.33 7.00
C ARG A 92 0.20 -17.11 6.97
N ASP A 93 0.56 -16.64 5.78
CA ASP A 93 1.34 -15.42 5.61
C ASP A 93 0.49 -14.19 5.93
N ILE A 94 0.85 -13.46 6.98
CA ILE A 94 0.11 -12.26 7.42
C ILE A 94 0.07 -11.18 6.32
N PRO A 95 1.17 -10.84 5.63
CA PRO A 95 1.10 -9.88 4.52
C PRO A 95 0.11 -10.27 3.41
N GLY A 96 0.12 -11.51 3.00
CA GLY A 96 -0.80 -12.01 1.98
C GLY A 96 -2.26 -11.95 2.43
N ARG A 97 -2.54 -12.33 3.68
CA ARG A 97 -3.88 -12.21 4.27
C ARG A 97 -4.34 -10.78 4.35
N LEU A 98 -3.43 -9.88 4.69
CA LEU A 98 -3.72 -8.46 4.78
C LEU A 98 -4.13 -7.89 3.44
N LYS A 99 -3.41 -8.23 2.38
CA LYS A 99 -3.75 -7.83 1.01
C LYS A 99 -5.14 -8.33 0.61
N VAL A 100 -5.44 -9.60 0.86
CA VAL A 100 -6.76 -10.18 0.58
C VAL A 100 -7.85 -9.45 1.36
N ALA A 101 -7.62 -9.15 2.63
CA ALA A 101 -8.57 -8.43 3.47
C ALA A 101 -8.85 -7.01 2.93
N VAL A 102 -7.82 -6.30 2.49
CA VAL A 102 -7.95 -4.96 1.89
C VAL A 102 -8.78 -5.01 0.61
N LEU A 103 -8.47 -5.94 -0.29
CA LEU A 103 -9.20 -6.08 -1.55
C LEU A 103 -10.67 -6.43 -1.32
N ARG A 104 -10.94 -7.37 -0.41
CA ARG A 104 -12.31 -7.75 -0.05
C ARG A 104 -13.09 -6.60 0.55
N ARG A 105 -12.46 -5.81 1.41
CA ARG A 105 -13.07 -4.61 1.98
C ARG A 105 -13.51 -3.65 0.89
N ARG A 106 -12.65 -3.36 -0.07
CA ARG A 106 -12.97 -2.47 -1.18
C ARG A 106 -14.09 -3.01 -2.05
N LEU A 107 -14.10 -4.29 -2.33
CA LEU A 107 -15.16 -4.94 -3.10
C LEU A 107 -16.49 -5.01 -2.33
N ASN A 108 -16.45 -5.00 -1.01
CA ASN A 108 -17.62 -5.09 -0.15
C ASN A 108 -18.03 -3.71 0.46
N ASN A 109 -17.87 -2.64 -0.32
CA ASN A 109 -18.28 -1.28 0.03
C ASN A 109 -17.72 -0.75 1.36
N GLY A 110 -16.51 -1.17 1.72
CA GLY A 110 -15.81 -0.71 2.91
C GLY A 110 -16.13 -1.47 4.19
N GLU A 111 -16.98 -2.48 4.13
CA GLU A 111 -17.27 -3.32 5.31
C GLU A 111 -16.14 -4.30 5.58
N TRP A 112 -15.77 -4.42 6.84
CA TRP A 112 -14.68 -5.25 7.31
C TRP A 112 -15.20 -6.54 7.93
N HIS A 113 -14.78 -7.67 7.33
CA HIS A 113 -14.87 -8.97 7.96
C HIS A 113 -13.46 -9.51 8.10
N VAL A 114 -12.75 -9.05 9.15
CA VAL A 114 -11.33 -9.32 9.33
C VAL A 114 -11.09 -10.05 10.63
N GLU A 115 -10.19 -11.03 10.61
CA GLU A 115 -9.71 -11.69 11.81
C GLU A 115 -9.21 -10.65 12.82
N LYS A 116 -9.51 -10.87 14.08
CA LYS A 116 -9.19 -9.93 15.17
C LYS A 116 -7.71 -9.55 15.18
N LYS A 117 -6.83 -10.49 14.88
CA LYS A 117 -5.38 -10.25 14.84
C LYS A 117 -4.91 -9.35 13.71
N LEU A 118 -5.71 -9.17 12.65
CA LEU A 118 -5.39 -8.29 11.53
C LEU A 118 -5.91 -6.86 11.73
N GLN A 119 -6.81 -6.63 12.69
CA GLN A 119 -7.43 -5.32 12.91
C GLN A 119 -6.43 -4.18 13.11
N PRO A 120 -5.36 -4.32 13.93
CA PRO A 120 -4.40 -3.23 14.09
C PRO A 120 -3.70 -2.83 12.78
N PHE A 121 -3.42 -3.80 11.93
CA PHE A 121 -2.79 -3.54 10.63
C PHE A 121 -3.77 -2.87 9.66
N MET A 122 -5.03 -3.26 9.70
CA MET A 122 -6.07 -2.66 8.87
C MET A 122 -6.30 -1.19 9.25
N GLU A 123 -6.24 -0.85 10.53
CA GLU A 123 -6.31 0.55 10.99
C GLU A 123 -5.18 1.40 10.40
N LEU A 124 -3.97 0.84 10.30
CA LEU A 124 -2.85 1.53 9.66
C LEU A 124 -3.09 1.74 8.16
N ILE A 125 -3.62 0.75 7.48
CA ILE A 125 -3.97 0.87 6.06
C ILE A 125 -5.05 1.92 5.84
N GLU A 126 -6.04 1.99 6.72
CA GLU A 126 -7.06 3.03 6.69
C GLU A 126 -6.44 4.43 6.90
N ARG A 127 -5.48 4.56 7.80
CA ARG A 127 -4.71 5.81 7.95
C ARG A 127 -3.95 6.18 6.68
N ALA A 128 -3.38 5.20 5.98
CA ALA A 128 -2.74 5.44 4.68
C ALA A 128 -3.75 6.01 3.67
N GLY A 129 -4.94 5.43 3.61
CA GLY A 129 -6.02 5.91 2.74
C GLY A 129 -6.46 7.34 3.04
N ASN A 130 -6.39 7.75 4.29
CA ASN A 130 -6.75 9.09 4.75
C ASN A 130 -5.58 10.06 4.78
N SER A 131 -4.38 9.63 4.39
CA SER A 131 -3.20 10.49 4.41
C SER A 131 -3.34 11.65 3.40
N THR A 132 -2.90 12.83 3.78
CA THR A 132 -2.99 14.05 2.98
C THR A 132 -1.65 14.53 2.47
N ASP A 133 -0.55 14.03 3.05
CA ASP A 133 0.80 14.40 2.64
C ASP A 133 1.74 13.19 2.62
N THR A 134 2.87 13.37 1.98
CA THR A 134 3.85 12.30 1.77
C THR A 134 4.49 11.81 3.07
N LEU A 135 4.78 12.72 4.02
CA LEU A 135 5.36 12.34 5.31
C LEU A 135 4.42 11.43 6.10
N GLU A 136 3.14 11.75 6.13
CA GLU A 136 2.13 10.94 6.81
C GLU A 136 2.05 9.54 6.18
N LEU A 137 2.04 9.47 4.86
CA LEU A 137 2.04 8.19 4.15
C LEU A 137 3.30 7.37 4.47
N ILE A 138 4.46 7.99 4.46
CA ILE A 138 5.72 7.33 4.83
C ILE A 138 5.68 6.81 6.26
N ARG A 139 5.16 7.58 7.20
CA ARG A 139 5.03 7.15 8.60
C ARG A 139 4.17 5.92 8.74
N VAL A 140 3.08 5.86 8.01
CA VAL A 140 2.19 4.69 8.03
C VAL A 140 2.88 3.47 7.43
N ILE A 141 3.56 3.64 6.30
CA ILE A 141 4.33 2.55 5.66
C ILE A 141 5.38 2.01 6.63
N ASP A 142 6.13 2.89 7.26
CA ASP A 142 7.18 2.51 8.20
C ASP A 142 6.64 1.77 9.42
N GLU A 143 5.58 2.28 10.01
CA GLU A 143 4.94 1.65 11.16
C GLU A 143 4.37 0.28 10.81
N LEU A 144 3.67 0.17 9.68
CA LEU A 144 3.09 -1.10 9.23
C LEU A 144 4.19 -2.13 8.95
N TYR A 145 5.25 -1.73 8.24
CA TYR A 145 6.39 -2.62 7.98
C TYR A 145 7.02 -3.12 9.27
N ASN A 146 7.33 -2.22 10.19
CA ASN A 146 8.00 -2.59 11.44
C ASN A 146 7.13 -3.50 12.30
N ARG A 147 5.84 -3.25 12.39
CA ARG A 147 4.90 -4.09 13.14
C ARG A 147 4.72 -5.48 12.53
N LEU A 148 4.75 -5.56 11.20
CA LEU A 148 4.66 -6.86 10.52
C LEU A 148 5.93 -7.70 10.71
N MET A 149 7.09 -7.06 10.75
CA MET A 149 8.38 -7.75 10.91
C MET A 149 8.71 -8.05 12.36
N ASP A 150 8.27 -7.22 13.29
CA ASP A 150 8.52 -7.38 14.73
C ASP A 150 7.22 -7.19 15.52
N PRO A 151 6.61 -8.28 16.02
CA PRO A 151 5.37 -8.19 16.81
C PRO A 151 5.51 -7.37 18.09
N ASN A 152 6.71 -7.19 18.60
CA ASN A 152 7.00 -6.42 19.80
C ASN A 152 7.44 -4.98 19.50
N PHE A 153 7.31 -4.55 18.24
CA PHE A 153 7.70 -3.20 17.84
C PHE A 153 6.87 -2.16 18.57
N GLU A 154 7.56 -1.26 19.27
CA GLU A 154 6.97 -0.03 19.79
C GLU A 154 7.42 1.12 18.90
N SER A 155 6.47 2.01 18.54
CA SER A 155 6.75 3.13 17.67
C SER A 155 7.86 4.01 18.26
N MET A 156 9.06 3.95 17.65
CA MET A 156 10.19 4.80 18.03
C MET A 156 10.24 5.99 17.06
N HIS A 157 9.59 7.08 17.45
CA HIS A 157 9.56 8.30 16.65
C HIS A 157 10.95 8.78 16.25
N GLY A 158 11.95 8.62 17.12
CA GLY A 158 13.31 9.04 16.85
C GLY A 158 13.95 8.36 15.64
N THR A 159 13.73 7.05 15.45
CA THR A 159 14.33 6.32 14.33
C THR A 159 13.77 6.79 12.99
N LEU A 160 12.44 6.98 12.92
CA LEU A 160 11.80 7.47 11.71
C LEU A 160 12.25 8.90 11.38
N GLU A 161 12.29 9.78 12.38
CA GLU A 161 12.74 11.17 12.19
C GLU A 161 14.19 11.21 11.69
N GLN A 162 15.06 10.34 12.18
CA GLN A 162 16.44 10.23 11.68
C GLN A 162 16.50 9.81 10.22
N VAL A 163 15.71 8.79 9.82
CA VAL A 163 15.64 8.33 8.44
C VAL A 163 15.10 9.44 7.53
N LEU A 164 14.04 10.13 7.94
CA LEU A 164 13.47 11.24 7.18
C LEU A 164 14.41 12.42 7.08
N ALA A 165 15.14 12.76 8.15
CA ALA A 165 16.12 13.85 8.14
C ALA A 165 17.21 13.61 7.11
N VAL A 166 17.78 12.40 7.07
CA VAL A 166 18.78 12.03 6.07
C VAL A 166 18.19 12.11 4.66
N THR A 167 16.96 11.62 4.48
CA THR A 167 16.26 11.69 3.18
C THR A 167 16.06 13.13 2.72
N MET A 168 15.65 14.01 3.64
CA MET A 168 15.45 15.43 3.33
C MET A 168 16.76 16.12 2.96
N GLU A 169 17.86 15.83 3.64
CA GLU A 169 19.20 16.35 3.31
C GLU A 169 19.64 15.91 1.90
N ASP A 170 19.37 14.66 1.53
CA ASP A 170 19.70 14.14 0.20
C ASP A 170 18.90 14.83 -0.92
N LEU A 171 17.75 15.43 -0.61
CA LEU A 171 16.91 16.16 -1.55
C LEU A 171 17.36 17.61 -1.78
N THR A 172 18.13 18.17 -0.88
CA THR A 172 18.66 19.54 -0.97
C THR A 172 20.08 19.56 -1.52
#